data_dd763b7a464469e41b89d7d15ed4fb48
#
_entry.id   dd763b7a464469e41b89d7d15ed4fb48
#
_cell.length_a   1.000
_cell.length_b   1.000
_cell.length_c   1.000
_cell.angle_alpha   90.00
_cell.angle_beta   90.00
_cell.angle_gamma   90.00
#
_symmetry.space_group_name_H-M   'P 1'
#
loop_
_entity.id
_entity.type
_entity.pdbx_description
1 polymer ?
#
loop_
_entity_poly.entity_id
_entity_poly.type
_entity_poly.pdbx_seq_one_letter_code
_entity_poly.pdbx_strand_id
1 'polypeptide(L)'
;MPKSEFIDPNQVRQPGFIEFQAIPVNQYQKTVKDERSNFTDDEFKSMYHDMVLIREFETMINLIKTKGEYNGTPYNHPGPAHLSIGQESAAVGMAWTLTVEDFIFGSHRSHGEILAKGMSAIHKLDDEQLMQIMENFFDGTILKIVQKDFNGTTK
;
A
#
# COMPACT_ATOMS: atom_id res chain seq x y z
N MET A 1 18.28 -8.05 -10.54
CA MET A 1 17.29 -9.11 -10.70
C MET A 1 17.61 -10.22 -9.72
N PRO A 2 16.65 -10.82 -9.01
CA PRO A 2 16.93 -11.98 -8.21
C PRO A 2 17.50 -13.09 -9.11
N LYS A 3 18.58 -13.69 -8.66
CA LYS A 3 19.14 -14.83 -9.36
C LYS A 3 18.32 -16.07 -8.98
N SER A 4 17.80 -16.77 -9.97
CA SER A 4 17.20 -18.09 -9.76
C SER A 4 18.23 -19.14 -10.08
N GLU A 5 18.33 -20.14 -9.22
CA GLU A 5 19.16 -21.32 -9.44
C GLU A 5 18.31 -22.36 -10.19
N PHE A 6 18.83 -22.85 -11.31
CA PHE A 6 18.20 -23.96 -11.99
C PHE A 6 18.68 -25.28 -11.39
N ILE A 7 17.76 -26.02 -10.81
CA ILE A 7 18.05 -27.34 -10.24
C ILE A 7 17.51 -28.41 -11.21
N ASP A 8 18.40 -29.16 -11.82
CA ASP A 8 18.01 -30.29 -12.69
C ASP A 8 17.46 -31.45 -11.83
N PRO A 9 16.18 -31.84 -11.99
CA PRO A 9 15.60 -32.94 -11.24
C PRO A 9 16.34 -34.27 -11.39
N ASN A 10 17.03 -34.50 -12.48
CA ASN A 10 17.80 -35.73 -12.69
C ASN A 10 19.10 -35.74 -11.88
N GLN A 11 19.73 -34.58 -11.72
CA GLN A 11 20.94 -34.46 -10.90
C GLN A 11 20.64 -34.61 -9.41
N VAL A 12 19.55 -34.00 -8.90
CA VAL A 12 19.21 -34.05 -7.47
C VAL A 12 18.66 -35.41 -7.00
N ARG A 13 18.38 -36.30 -7.96
CA ARG A 13 18.05 -37.71 -7.63
C ARG A 13 19.26 -38.58 -7.31
N GLN A 14 20.47 -38.08 -7.61
CA GLN A 14 21.70 -38.75 -7.28
C GLN A 14 22.22 -38.29 -5.93
N PRO A 15 22.90 -39.15 -5.16
CA PRO A 15 23.57 -38.70 -3.94
C PRO A 15 24.58 -37.59 -4.25
N GLY A 16 24.49 -36.49 -3.53
CA GLY A 16 25.38 -35.34 -3.79
C GLY A 16 25.00 -34.14 -2.92
N PHE A 17 25.57 -32.98 -3.27
CA PHE A 17 25.35 -31.73 -2.60
C PHE A 17 24.87 -30.68 -3.64
N ILE A 18 23.99 -29.80 -3.20
CA ILE A 18 23.60 -28.59 -3.96
C ILE A 18 24.32 -27.41 -3.29
N GLU A 19 25.20 -26.76 -4.03
CA GLU A 19 25.87 -25.56 -3.58
C GLU A 19 25.16 -24.32 -4.17
N PHE A 20 24.80 -23.38 -3.30
CA PHE A 20 24.18 -22.14 -3.70
C PHE A 20 25.25 -21.03 -3.76
N GLN A 21 25.13 -20.16 -4.77
CA GLN A 21 25.90 -18.92 -4.78
C GLN A 21 25.50 -18.04 -3.60
N ALA A 22 26.43 -17.22 -3.11
CA ALA A 22 26.14 -16.25 -2.07
C ALA A 22 24.97 -15.34 -2.48
N ILE A 23 23.95 -15.27 -1.64
CA ILE A 23 22.80 -14.40 -1.84
C ILE A 23 23.15 -13.04 -1.23
N PRO A 24 23.22 -11.96 -2.02
CA PRO A 24 23.48 -10.64 -1.46
C PRO A 24 22.28 -10.19 -0.62
N VAL A 25 22.55 -9.74 0.60
CA VAL A 25 21.55 -9.17 1.51
C VAL A 25 21.91 -7.74 1.83
N ASN A 26 20.89 -6.94 2.17
CA ASN A 26 21.08 -5.58 2.68
C ASN A 26 21.96 -4.68 1.78
N GLN A 27 21.71 -4.76 0.48
CA GLN A 27 22.52 -4.05 -0.53
C GLN A 27 22.20 -2.56 -0.62
N TYR A 28 20.99 -2.15 -0.20
CA TYR A 28 20.61 -0.75 -0.16
C TYR A 28 21.15 -0.09 1.11
N GLN A 29 22.09 0.84 0.95
CA GLN A 29 22.81 1.49 2.05
C GLN A 29 22.53 3.01 2.13
N LYS A 30 21.68 3.54 1.26
CA LYS A 30 21.37 4.96 1.24
C LYS A 30 20.45 5.35 2.40
N THR A 31 20.65 6.57 2.88
CA THR A 31 19.81 7.22 3.88
C THR A 31 18.83 8.20 3.23
N VAL A 32 17.86 8.71 3.99
CA VAL A 32 16.99 9.80 3.54
C VAL A 32 17.77 11.01 3.04
N LYS A 33 18.92 11.30 3.68
CA LYS A 33 19.80 12.40 3.24
C LYS A 33 20.36 12.16 1.83
N ASP A 34 20.71 10.93 1.51
CA ASP A 34 21.26 10.58 0.20
C ASP A 34 20.15 10.60 -0.87
N GLU A 35 18.92 10.25 -0.49
CA GLU A 35 17.77 10.25 -1.39
C GLU A 35 17.15 11.64 -1.64
N ARG A 36 17.59 12.68 -0.94
CA ARG A 36 17.18 14.07 -1.21
C ARG A 36 17.56 14.59 -2.59
N SER A 37 18.42 13.89 -3.30
CA SER A 37 18.67 14.16 -4.72
C SER A 37 17.54 13.69 -5.64
N ASN A 38 16.73 12.76 -5.18
CA ASN A 38 15.64 12.12 -5.94
C ASN A 38 14.25 12.60 -5.52
N PHE A 39 14.10 13.01 -4.26
CA PHE A 39 12.82 13.40 -3.67
C PHE A 39 12.95 14.69 -2.86
N THR A 40 11.93 15.51 -2.92
CA THR A 40 11.81 16.73 -2.11
C THR A 40 11.41 16.40 -0.67
N ASP A 41 11.60 17.34 0.26
CA ASP A 41 11.17 17.18 1.64
C ASP A 41 9.63 17.06 1.76
N ASP A 42 8.88 17.68 0.85
CA ASP A 42 7.41 17.58 0.85
C ASP A 42 6.93 16.22 0.33
N GLU A 43 7.61 15.64 -0.67
CA GLU A 43 7.36 14.26 -1.08
C GLU A 43 7.64 13.27 0.04
N PHE A 44 8.74 13.43 0.78
CA PHE A 44 9.02 12.59 1.96
C PHE A 44 7.95 12.72 3.04
N LYS A 45 7.44 13.94 3.29
CA LYS A 45 6.33 14.15 4.24
C LYS A 45 5.04 13.47 3.76
N SER A 46 4.74 13.58 2.47
CA SER A 46 3.56 12.92 1.87
C SER A 46 3.66 11.40 1.97
N MET A 47 4.81 10.81 1.65
CA MET A 47 5.05 9.37 1.83
C MET A 47 4.86 8.95 3.29
N TYR A 48 5.40 9.73 4.24
CA TYR A 48 5.26 9.44 5.67
C TYR A 48 3.81 9.57 6.13
N HIS A 49 3.10 10.59 5.67
CA HIS A 49 1.67 10.77 5.92
C HIS A 49 0.86 9.56 5.44
N ASP A 50 1.11 9.08 4.24
CA ASP A 50 0.43 7.91 3.67
C ASP A 50 0.70 6.64 4.48
N MET A 51 1.94 6.45 4.96
CA MET A 51 2.27 5.34 5.86
C MET A 51 1.50 5.42 7.19
N VAL A 52 1.37 6.63 7.76
CA VAL A 52 0.60 6.85 9.00
C VAL A 52 -0.88 6.57 8.74
N LEU A 53 -1.43 7.04 7.63
CA LEU A 53 -2.83 6.81 7.26
C LEU A 53 -3.14 5.31 7.14
N ILE A 54 -2.30 4.56 6.46
CA ILE A 54 -2.43 3.10 6.34
C ILE A 54 -2.35 2.45 7.73
N ARG A 55 -1.39 2.85 8.57
CA ARG A 55 -1.25 2.34 9.93
C ARG A 55 -2.50 2.59 10.77
N GLU A 56 -3.06 3.79 10.72
CA GLU A 56 -4.29 4.13 11.46
C GLU A 56 -5.49 3.34 10.95
N PHE A 57 -5.63 3.18 9.64
CA PHE A 57 -6.68 2.34 9.05
C PHE A 57 -6.59 0.88 9.52
N GLU A 58 -5.41 0.29 9.49
CA GLU A 58 -5.19 -1.08 9.93
C GLU A 58 -5.39 -1.23 11.45
N THR A 59 -5.00 -0.21 12.22
CA THR A 59 -5.23 -0.15 13.67
C THR A 59 -6.72 -0.08 13.98
N MET A 60 -7.50 0.70 13.22
CA MET A 60 -8.96 0.75 13.32
C MET A 60 -9.57 -0.63 13.07
N ILE A 61 -9.20 -1.32 11.98
CA ILE A 61 -9.69 -2.67 11.67
C ILE A 61 -9.35 -3.64 12.81
N ASN A 62 -8.13 -3.57 13.33
CA ASN A 62 -7.70 -4.41 14.45
C ASN A 62 -8.55 -4.17 15.70
N LEU A 63 -8.82 -2.92 16.04
CA LEU A 63 -9.65 -2.57 17.21
C LEU A 63 -11.10 -3.01 17.01
N ILE A 64 -11.68 -2.77 15.86
CA ILE A 64 -13.01 -3.25 15.50
C ILE A 64 -13.07 -4.79 15.67
N LYS A 65 -12.05 -5.49 15.19
CA LYS A 65 -12.03 -6.96 15.24
C LYS A 65 -11.81 -7.51 16.64
N THR A 66 -10.98 -6.87 17.45
CA THR A 66 -10.60 -7.38 18.78
C THR A 66 -11.49 -6.86 19.91
N LYS A 67 -12.03 -5.64 19.78
CA LYS A 67 -12.85 -4.99 20.80
C LYS A 67 -14.32 -4.83 20.42
N GLY A 68 -14.66 -5.00 19.13
CA GLY A 68 -16.01 -4.77 18.62
C GLY A 68 -16.40 -3.30 18.52
N GLU A 69 -15.43 -2.38 18.61
CA GLU A 69 -15.67 -0.94 18.52
C GLU A 69 -14.43 -0.18 18.05
N TYR A 70 -14.66 1.01 17.53
CA TYR A 70 -13.62 2.01 17.28
C TYR A 70 -14.14 3.41 17.63
N ASN A 71 -13.41 4.15 18.47
CA ASN A 71 -13.76 5.50 18.94
C ASN A 71 -15.21 5.60 19.48
N GLY A 72 -15.64 4.61 20.27
CA GLY A 72 -16.98 4.56 20.84
C GLY A 72 -18.10 4.16 19.87
N THR A 73 -17.76 3.85 18.61
CA THR A 73 -18.71 3.34 17.63
C THR A 73 -18.64 1.81 17.58
N PRO A 74 -19.70 1.10 18.02
CA PRO A 74 -19.70 -0.35 17.97
C PRO A 74 -19.82 -0.86 16.53
N TYR A 75 -19.06 -1.89 16.21
CA TYR A 75 -19.11 -2.54 14.92
C TYR A 75 -18.73 -4.02 15.02
N ASN A 76 -19.61 -4.88 14.56
CA ASN A 76 -19.34 -6.31 14.47
C ASN A 76 -18.79 -6.65 13.08
N HIS A 77 -17.48 -6.79 12.96
CA HIS A 77 -16.83 -7.17 11.71
C HIS A 77 -17.03 -8.68 11.44
N PRO A 78 -17.78 -9.06 10.40
CA PRO A 78 -17.97 -10.47 10.04
C PRO A 78 -16.68 -11.04 9.40
N GLY A 79 -16.34 -12.28 9.76
CA GLY A 79 -15.21 -12.98 9.15
C GLY A 79 -13.82 -12.56 9.68
N PRO A 80 -12.75 -13.07 9.11
CA PRO A 80 -11.37 -12.74 9.49
C PRO A 80 -10.96 -11.36 8.98
N ALA A 81 -10.02 -10.72 9.68
CA ALA A 81 -9.31 -9.53 9.22
C ALA A 81 -7.82 -9.89 9.08
N HIS A 82 -7.29 -9.80 7.88
CA HIS A 82 -5.87 -10.03 7.61
C HIS A 82 -5.16 -8.68 7.46
N LEU A 83 -4.48 -8.26 8.51
CA LEU A 83 -3.90 -6.92 8.59
C LEU A 83 -2.58 -6.81 7.81
N SER A 84 -2.32 -5.61 7.30
CA SER A 84 -1.09 -5.19 6.63
C SER A 84 -0.14 -4.41 7.56
N ILE A 85 -0.40 -4.38 8.87
CA ILE A 85 0.44 -3.66 9.84
C ILE A 85 1.90 -4.10 9.71
N GLY A 86 2.79 -3.13 9.54
CA GLY A 86 4.23 -3.33 9.35
C GLY A 86 4.67 -3.38 7.88
N GLN A 87 3.74 -3.27 6.92
CA GLN A 87 4.03 -3.29 5.47
C GLN A 87 3.89 -1.90 4.82
N GLU A 88 3.62 -0.86 5.59
CA GLU A 88 3.29 0.47 5.11
C GLU A 88 4.36 1.05 4.19
N SER A 89 5.63 0.95 4.59
CA SER A 89 6.74 1.48 3.80
C SER A 89 6.92 0.76 2.47
N ALA A 90 6.68 -0.54 2.42
CA ALA A 90 6.73 -1.31 1.18
C ALA A 90 5.58 -0.91 0.24
N ALA A 91 4.36 -0.79 0.76
CA ALA A 91 3.18 -0.42 0.00
C ALA A 91 3.31 1.02 -0.57
N VAL A 92 3.65 1.99 0.28
CA VAL A 92 3.81 3.40 -0.13
C VAL A 92 4.99 3.56 -1.08
N GLY A 93 6.15 2.96 -0.80
CA GLY A 93 7.33 3.05 -1.66
C GLY A 93 7.08 2.48 -3.06
N MET A 94 6.36 1.36 -3.16
CA MET A 94 5.94 0.81 -4.45
C MET A 94 4.95 1.75 -5.17
N ALA A 95 3.89 2.16 -4.49
CA ALA A 95 2.84 2.98 -5.08
C ALA A 95 3.34 4.36 -5.52
N TRP A 96 4.36 4.92 -4.84
CA TRP A 96 4.95 6.20 -5.20
C TRP A 96 5.57 6.20 -6.60
N THR A 97 6.12 5.09 -7.03
CA THR A 97 6.74 4.93 -8.36
C THR A 97 5.74 4.65 -9.48
N LEU A 98 4.49 4.27 -9.14
CA LEU A 98 3.45 3.95 -10.11
C LEU A 98 2.78 5.21 -10.63
N THR A 99 2.30 5.15 -11.87
CA THR A 99 1.44 6.18 -12.47
C THR A 99 -0.04 5.93 -12.12
N VAL A 100 -0.90 6.86 -12.47
CA VAL A 100 -2.36 6.70 -12.28
C VAL A 100 -2.90 5.52 -13.07
N GLU A 101 -2.36 5.30 -14.27
CA GLU A 101 -2.77 4.25 -15.20
C GLU A 101 -2.29 2.84 -14.83
N ASP A 102 -1.35 2.72 -13.90
CA ASP A 102 -0.82 1.42 -13.51
C ASP A 102 -1.81 0.63 -12.64
N PHE A 103 -1.85 -0.67 -12.89
CA PHE A 103 -2.65 -1.61 -12.11
C PHE A 103 -1.80 -2.26 -11.01
N ILE A 104 -2.44 -2.56 -9.88
CA ILE A 104 -1.84 -3.35 -8.81
C ILE A 104 -2.63 -4.65 -8.63
N PHE A 105 -1.92 -5.70 -8.24
CA PHE A 105 -2.49 -6.96 -7.84
C PHE A 105 -2.07 -7.23 -6.40
N GLY A 106 -3.04 -7.31 -5.51
CA GLY A 106 -2.80 -7.51 -4.09
C GLY A 106 -3.12 -8.93 -3.62
N SER A 107 -2.65 -9.24 -2.43
CA SER A 107 -2.96 -10.48 -1.73
C SER A 107 -4.24 -10.30 -0.87
N HIS A 108 -4.53 -11.27 -0.01
CA HIS A 108 -5.61 -11.15 0.99
C HIS A 108 -5.33 -10.08 2.07
N ARG A 109 -4.16 -9.45 2.06
CA ARG A 109 -3.76 -8.30 2.90
C ARG A 109 -3.63 -7.00 2.10
N SER A 110 -4.37 -6.86 1.01
CA SER A 110 -4.19 -5.75 0.05
C SER A 110 -4.62 -4.38 0.55
N HIS A 111 -5.09 -4.22 1.78
CA HIS A 111 -5.53 -2.92 2.29
C HIS A 111 -4.44 -1.85 2.10
N GLY A 112 -3.20 -2.17 2.51
CA GLY A 112 -2.07 -1.25 2.40
C GLY A 112 -1.78 -0.86 0.95
N GLU A 113 -1.72 -1.83 0.04
CA GLU A 113 -1.44 -1.60 -1.38
C GLU A 113 -2.55 -0.77 -2.05
N ILE A 114 -3.82 -1.07 -1.76
CA ILE A 114 -4.97 -0.34 -2.33
C ILE A 114 -4.97 1.11 -1.84
N LEU A 115 -4.80 1.32 -0.53
CA LEU A 115 -4.75 2.67 0.04
C LEU A 115 -3.55 3.45 -0.49
N ALA A 116 -2.36 2.84 -0.52
CA ALA A 116 -1.16 3.48 -1.05
C ALA A 116 -1.33 3.88 -2.52
N LYS A 117 -1.92 3.01 -3.35
CA LYS A 117 -2.19 3.32 -4.76
C LYS A 117 -3.21 4.45 -4.91
N GLY A 118 -4.27 4.45 -4.09
CA GLY A 118 -5.27 5.52 -4.07
C GLY A 118 -4.65 6.86 -3.67
N MET A 119 -3.87 6.90 -2.59
CA MET A 119 -3.17 8.12 -2.15
C MET A 119 -2.17 8.61 -3.20
N SER A 120 -1.40 7.71 -3.81
CA SER A 120 -0.49 8.06 -4.90
C SER A 120 -1.22 8.70 -6.09
N ALA A 121 -2.42 8.23 -6.43
CA ALA A 121 -3.25 8.86 -7.46
C ALA A 121 -3.73 10.24 -7.04
N ILE A 122 -4.20 10.40 -5.78
CA ILE A 122 -4.62 11.70 -5.23
C ILE A 122 -3.49 12.72 -5.29
N HIS A 123 -2.25 12.34 -4.98
CA HIS A 123 -1.10 13.24 -5.06
C HIS A 123 -0.76 13.68 -6.50
N LYS A 124 -1.09 12.88 -7.50
CA LYS A 124 -0.69 13.07 -8.91
C LYS A 124 -1.79 13.69 -9.78
N LEU A 125 -3.01 13.71 -9.31
CA LEU A 125 -4.15 14.29 -10.01
C LEU A 125 -4.51 15.66 -9.42
N ASP A 126 -5.01 16.55 -10.29
CA ASP A 126 -5.61 17.81 -9.85
C ASP A 126 -7.06 17.62 -9.38
N ASP A 127 -7.64 18.67 -8.81
CA ASP A 127 -8.98 18.62 -8.23
C ASP A 127 -10.06 18.35 -9.28
N GLU A 128 -9.89 18.85 -10.51
CA GLU A 128 -10.83 18.62 -11.60
C GLU A 128 -10.84 17.16 -12.04
N GLN A 129 -9.66 16.57 -12.20
CA GLN A 129 -9.49 15.16 -12.53
C GLN A 129 -10.04 14.26 -11.43
N LEU A 130 -9.77 14.57 -10.16
CA LEU A 130 -10.32 13.83 -9.02
C LEU A 130 -11.84 13.91 -8.97
N MET A 131 -12.41 15.10 -9.17
CA MET A 131 -13.86 15.29 -9.20
C MET A 131 -14.50 14.51 -10.35
N GLN A 132 -13.91 14.53 -11.53
CA GLN A 132 -14.38 13.76 -12.68
C GLN A 132 -14.42 12.26 -12.41
N ILE A 133 -13.40 11.73 -11.73
CA ILE A 133 -13.39 10.32 -11.30
C ILE A 133 -14.55 10.05 -10.34
N MET A 134 -14.74 10.89 -9.34
CA MET A 134 -15.79 10.70 -8.33
C MET A 134 -17.20 10.80 -8.93
N GLU A 135 -17.40 11.70 -9.91
CA GLU A 135 -18.69 11.87 -10.60
C GLU A 135 -19.02 10.66 -11.50
N ASN A 136 -18.01 10.07 -12.12
CA ASN A 136 -18.20 8.95 -13.05
C ASN A 136 -18.21 7.57 -12.35
N PHE A 137 -17.60 7.46 -11.17
CA PHE A 137 -17.51 6.18 -10.46
C PHE A 137 -18.88 5.78 -9.91
N PHE A 138 -19.41 4.63 -10.35
CA PHE A 138 -20.77 4.16 -10.06
C PHE A 138 -21.85 5.24 -10.26
N ASP A 139 -21.78 5.97 -11.37
CA ASP A 139 -22.71 7.06 -11.71
C ASP A 139 -22.80 8.14 -10.60
N GLY A 140 -21.69 8.39 -9.91
CA GLY A 140 -21.61 9.36 -8.81
C GLY A 140 -22.36 8.97 -7.55
N THR A 141 -22.76 7.71 -7.41
CA THR A 141 -23.53 7.25 -6.24
C THR A 141 -22.75 7.41 -4.94
N ILE A 142 -21.46 7.04 -4.96
CA ILE A 142 -20.59 7.18 -3.77
C ILE A 142 -20.38 8.66 -3.43
N LEU A 143 -20.13 9.50 -4.44
CA LEU A 143 -20.00 10.95 -4.25
C LEU A 143 -21.24 11.56 -3.60
N LYS A 144 -22.44 11.20 -4.03
CA LYS A 144 -23.72 11.68 -3.46
C LYS A 144 -23.88 11.27 -1.99
N ILE A 145 -23.40 10.07 -1.61
CA ILE A 145 -23.42 9.63 -0.21
C ILE A 145 -22.45 10.47 0.63
N VAL A 146 -21.23 10.65 0.14
CA VAL A 146 -20.20 11.44 0.84
C VAL A 146 -20.65 12.90 0.99
N GLN A 147 -21.15 13.54 -0.07
CA GLN A 147 -21.60 14.93 -0.06
C GLN A 147 -22.75 15.20 0.92
N LYS A 148 -23.53 14.21 1.26
CA LYS A 148 -24.63 14.35 2.21
C LYS A 148 -24.13 14.65 3.63
N ASP A 149 -23.02 14.05 4.05
CA ASP A 149 -22.54 14.10 5.42
C ASP A 149 -21.15 14.75 5.55
N PHE A 150 -20.47 15.04 4.44
CA PHE A 150 -19.12 15.58 4.41
C PHE A 150 -19.06 16.98 3.78
N ASN A 151 -18.58 17.95 4.55
CA ASN A 151 -18.43 19.35 4.14
C ASN A 151 -16.95 19.74 3.92
N GLY A 152 -16.09 18.79 3.61
CA GLY A 152 -14.67 19.00 3.37
C GLY A 152 -14.34 19.38 1.93
N THR A 153 -13.05 19.34 1.62
CA THR A 153 -12.50 19.54 0.28
C THR A 153 -12.22 18.20 -0.39
N THR A 154 -11.86 18.21 -1.68
CA THR A 154 -11.45 17.00 -2.44
C THR A 154 -10.15 16.40 -1.95
N LYS A 155 -9.28 17.21 -1.36
CA LYS A 155 -7.98 16.80 -0.79
C LYS A 155 -7.91 17.05 0.70
#